data_84d5f349ff14dc56f75deb858cb711d7
#
_entry.id   84d5f349ff14dc56f75deb858cb711d7
#
_cell.length_a   1.000
_cell.length_b   1.000
_cell.length_c   1.000
_cell.angle_alpha   90.00
_cell.angle_beta   90.00
_cell.angle_gamma   90.00
#
_symmetry.space_group_name_H-M   'P 1'
#
loop_
_entity.id
_entity.type
_entity.pdbx_description
1 polymer ?
#
loop_
_entity_poly.entity_id
_entity_poly.type
_entity_poly.pdbx_seq_one_letter_code
_entity_poly.pdbx_strand_id
1 'polypeptide(L)'
;MSQYDREKGIEMFNTVYCGDIPNPPERGVSKFTDFMLDTLFGVLWADETLSIRDRRMLLLGAIAAQGEENTFSIQARSALKRGELSREQLEAVVVFLTQYIGYPRGSKMFMALNKVLAEAG
;
A
#
# COMPACT_ATOMS: atom_id res chain seq x y z
N MET A 1 13.46 -23.38 13.10
CA MET A 1 13.88 -22.25 12.28
C MET A 1 12.88 -22.05 11.15
N SER A 2 12.48 -20.82 10.91
CA SER A 2 11.55 -20.53 9.82
C SER A 2 12.23 -20.68 8.46
N GLN A 3 11.50 -21.23 7.48
CA GLN A 3 11.96 -21.27 6.09
C GLN A 3 11.91 -19.89 5.42
N TYR A 4 11.28 -18.89 6.06
CA TYR A 4 11.14 -17.55 5.52
C TYR A 4 12.14 -16.60 6.15
N ASP A 5 12.53 -15.60 5.39
CA ASP A 5 13.46 -14.57 5.82
C ASP A 5 12.70 -13.37 6.37
N ARG A 6 12.58 -13.30 7.70
CA ARG A 6 11.87 -12.21 8.36
C ARG A 6 12.55 -10.85 8.14
N GLU A 7 13.88 -10.83 8.11
CA GLU A 7 14.59 -9.57 7.90
C GLU A 7 14.32 -9.00 6.51
N LYS A 8 14.22 -9.87 5.52
CA LYS A 8 13.80 -9.48 4.17
C LYS A 8 12.39 -8.91 4.19
N GLY A 9 11.50 -9.54 4.96
CA GLY A 9 10.13 -9.04 5.12
C GLY A 9 10.07 -7.66 5.75
N ILE A 10 10.86 -7.43 6.79
CA ILE A 10 10.93 -6.12 7.45
C ILE A 10 11.50 -5.07 6.49
N GLU A 11 12.56 -5.42 5.77
CA GLU A 11 13.16 -4.53 4.78
C GLU A 11 12.12 -4.10 3.72
N MET A 12 11.40 -5.07 3.16
CA MET A 12 10.38 -4.80 2.16
C MET A 12 9.21 -3.99 2.73
N PHE A 13 8.78 -4.32 3.96
CA PHE A 13 7.72 -3.58 4.64
C PHE A 13 8.09 -2.09 4.75
N ASN A 14 9.30 -1.81 5.20
CA ASN A 14 9.78 -0.43 5.33
C ASN A 14 9.99 0.25 3.98
N THR A 15 10.41 -0.50 2.97
CA THR A 15 10.56 0.02 1.61
C THR A 15 9.19 0.41 1.03
N VAL A 16 8.21 -0.47 1.14
CA VAL A 16 6.87 -0.26 0.59
C VAL A 16 6.15 0.92 1.28
N TYR A 17 6.33 1.06 2.59
CA TYR A 17 5.63 2.08 3.39
C TYR A 17 6.51 3.25 3.80
N CYS A 18 7.73 3.33 3.27
CA CYS A 18 8.64 4.46 3.51
C CYS A 18 8.97 4.68 5.00
N GLY A 19 8.85 3.64 5.82
CA GLY A 19 9.06 3.76 7.25
C GLY A 19 7.96 4.49 8.01
N ASP A 20 6.84 4.81 7.36
CA ASP A 20 5.73 5.54 7.99
C ASP A 20 4.94 4.71 8.97
N ILE A 21 5.00 3.38 8.84
CA ILE A 21 4.26 2.47 9.70
C ILE A 21 5.26 1.78 10.63
N PRO A 22 5.01 1.79 11.95
CA PRO A 22 5.93 1.14 12.89
C PRO A 22 6.11 -0.34 12.57
N ASN A 23 7.32 -0.85 12.81
CA ASN A 23 7.60 -2.26 12.60
C ASN A 23 6.68 -3.12 13.47
N PRO A 24 6.20 -4.25 12.93
CA PRO A 24 5.43 -5.20 13.73
C PRO A 24 6.28 -5.76 14.87
N PRO A 25 5.65 -6.35 15.90
CA PRO A 25 6.39 -6.93 17.02
C PRO A 25 7.27 -8.09 16.55
N GLU A 26 8.20 -8.48 17.41
CA GLU A 26 9.14 -9.57 17.11
C GLU A 26 8.41 -10.89 16.86
N ARG A 27 9.13 -11.83 16.21
CA ARG A 27 8.58 -13.14 15.87
C ARG A 27 8.02 -13.84 17.11
N GLY A 28 6.84 -14.43 16.95
CA GLY A 28 6.18 -15.21 17.99
C GLY A 28 5.13 -14.43 18.76
N VAL A 29 5.11 -13.11 18.66
CA VAL A 29 4.12 -12.29 19.39
C VAL A 29 2.76 -12.30 18.68
N SER A 30 2.75 -12.21 17.36
CA SER A 30 1.52 -12.16 16.57
C SER A 30 1.65 -13.00 15.32
N LYS A 31 0.85 -14.06 15.21
CA LYS A 31 0.83 -14.89 14.01
C LYS A 31 0.43 -14.07 12.77
N PHE A 32 -0.51 -13.13 12.95
CA PHE A 32 -0.95 -12.28 11.85
C PHE A 32 0.23 -11.51 11.23
N THR A 33 1.01 -10.84 12.07
CA THR A 33 2.16 -10.05 11.59
C THR A 33 3.32 -10.94 11.17
N ASP A 34 3.50 -12.11 11.80
CA ASP A 34 4.53 -13.05 11.38
C ASP A 34 4.29 -13.53 9.95
N PHE A 35 3.06 -13.97 9.63
CA PHE A 35 2.73 -14.37 8.26
C PHE A 35 2.84 -13.22 7.28
N MET A 36 2.40 -12.03 7.70
CA MET A 36 2.50 -10.84 6.86
C MET A 36 3.95 -10.57 6.45
N LEU A 37 4.86 -10.55 7.42
CA LEU A 37 6.28 -10.30 7.13
C LEU A 37 6.93 -11.46 6.39
N ASP A 38 6.64 -12.69 6.79
CA ASP A 38 7.28 -13.88 6.21
C ASP A 38 6.87 -14.09 4.75
N THR A 39 5.58 -13.95 4.44
CA THR A 39 5.06 -14.31 3.12
C THR A 39 4.70 -13.10 2.28
N LEU A 40 3.85 -12.20 2.77
CA LEU A 40 3.41 -11.07 1.96
C LEU A 40 4.58 -10.16 1.59
N PHE A 41 5.40 -9.76 2.55
CA PHE A 41 6.51 -8.85 2.28
C PHE A 41 7.80 -9.57 1.92
N GLY A 42 8.12 -10.65 2.62
CA GLY A 42 9.36 -11.36 2.39
C GLY A 42 9.41 -12.16 1.09
N VAL A 43 8.26 -12.56 0.58
CA VAL A 43 8.16 -13.35 -0.66
C VAL A 43 7.46 -12.58 -1.76
N LEU A 44 6.23 -12.11 -1.53
CA LEU A 44 5.40 -11.57 -2.61
C LEU A 44 5.81 -10.16 -3.03
N TRP A 45 5.94 -9.23 -2.08
CA TRP A 45 6.40 -7.88 -2.41
C TRP A 45 7.86 -7.87 -2.88
N ALA A 46 8.65 -8.84 -2.42
CA ALA A 46 10.06 -8.95 -2.79
C ALA A 46 10.28 -9.61 -4.16
N ASP A 47 9.26 -10.27 -4.70
CA ASP A 47 9.34 -10.93 -6.00
C ASP A 47 9.47 -9.88 -7.12
N GLU A 48 10.50 -10.02 -7.95
CA GLU A 48 10.81 -9.05 -9.00
C GLU A 48 10.00 -9.24 -10.28
N THR A 49 9.08 -10.20 -10.32
CA THR A 49 8.19 -10.42 -11.46
C THR A 49 7.35 -9.19 -11.77
N LEU A 50 6.92 -8.50 -10.70
CA LEU A 50 6.23 -7.21 -10.80
C LEU A 50 7.00 -6.17 -10.00
N SER A 51 7.04 -4.95 -10.48
CA SER A 51 7.64 -3.86 -9.73
C SER A 51 6.78 -3.53 -8.49
N ILE A 52 7.38 -2.83 -7.55
CA ILE A 52 6.62 -2.31 -6.39
C ILE A 52 5.51 -1.39 -6.87
N ARG A 53 5.77 -0.56 -7.89
CA ARG A 53 4.77 0.34 -8.48
C ARG A 53 3.59 -0.44 -9.05
N ASP A 54 3.86 -1.51 -9.80
CA ASP A 54 2.79 -2.32 -10.40
C ASP A 54 1.92 -2.95 -9.31
N ARG A 55 2.54 -3.49 -8.26
CA ARG A 55 1.81 -4.03 -7.11
C ARG A 55 0.99 -2.96 -6.40
N ARG A 56 1.55 -1.76 -6.27
CA ARG A 56 0.83 -0.62 -5.68
C ARG A 56 -0.43 -0.30 -6.47
N MET A 57 -0.34 -0.30 -7.80
CA MET A 57 -1.49 -0.05 -8.66
C MET A 57 -2.59 -1.09 -8.46
N LEU A 58 -2.22 -2.37 -8.44
CA LEU A 58 -3.17 -3.45 -8.17
C LEU A 58 -3.83 -3.27 -6.81
N LEU A 59 -3.03 -2.94 -5.80
CA LEU A 59 -3.48 -2.81 -4.43
C LEU A 59 -4.42 -1.62 -4.26
N LEU A 60 -4.11 -0.48 -4.89
CA LEU A 60 -4.99 0.69 -4.86
C LEU A 60 -6.38 0.34 -5.39
N GLY A 61 -6.45 -0.43 -6.48
CA GLY A 61 -7.73 -0.88 -7.03
C GLY A 61 -8.48 -1.79 -6.08
N ALA A 62 -7.79 -2.77 -5.49
CA ALA A 62 -8.41 -3.72 -4.56
C ALA A 62 -8.95 -3.02 -3.31
N ILE A 63 -8.18 -2.09 -2.74
CA ILE A 63 -8.56 -1.34 -1.55
C ILE A 63 -9.75 -0.42 -1.86
N ALA A 64 -9.70 0.29 -2.99
CA ALA A 64 -10.78 1.19 -3.40
C ALA A 64 -12.09 0.43 -3.57
N ALA A 65 -12.04 -0.76 -4.16
CA ALA A 65 -13.21 -1.61 -4.34
C ALA A 65 -13.84 -2.04 -3.02
N GLN A 66 -13.04 -2.14 -1.96
CA GLN A 66 -13.52 -2.46 -0.62
C GLN A 66 -13.99 -1.22 0.15
N GLY A 67 -13.76 -0.03 -0.37
CA GLY A 67 -14.15 1.20 0.28
C GLY A 67 -13.29 1.57 1.49
N GLU A 68 -12.04 1.10 1.54
CA GLU A 68 -11.15 1.28 2.68
C GLU A 68 -10.27 2.53 2.53
N GLU A 69 -10.84 3.68 2.89
CA GLU A 69 -10.19 4.98 2.68
C GLU A 69 -8.89 5.16 3.47
N ASN A 70 -8.81 4.64 4.68
CA ASN A 70 -7.62 4.79 5.51
C ASN A 70 -6.43 4.04 4.90
N THR A 71 -6.66 2.81 4.48
CA THR A 71 -5.63 1.98 3.83
C THR A 71 -5.26 2.59 2.47
N PHE A 72 -6.24 3.13 1.74
CA PHE A 72 -5.99 3.83 0.49
C PHE A 72 -5.03 5.01 0.71
N SER A 73 -5.26 5.80 1.76
CA SER A 73 -4.40 6.93 2.11
C SER A 73 -2.95 6.50 2.35
N ILE A 74 -2.75 5.40 3.07
CA ILE A 74 -1.41 4.86 3.35
C ILE A 74 -0.70 4.52 2.05
N GLN A 75 -1.38 3.83 1.14
CA GLN A 75 -0.80 3.43 -0.14
C GLN A 75 -0.51 4.65 -1.03
N ALA A 76 -1.44 5.59 -1.10
CA ALA A 76 -1.27 6.80 -1.92
C ALA A 76 -0.09 7.63 -1.42
N ARG A 77 0.05 7.78 -0.11
CA ARG A 77 1.16 8.52 0.50
C ARG A 77 2.50 7.87 0.16
N SER A 78 2.58 6.55 0.29
CA SER A 78 3.80 5.82 -0.04
C SER A 78 4.14 5.91 -1.52
N ALA A 79 3.14 5.79 -2.40
CA ALA A 79 3.33 5.91 -3.85
C ALA A 79 3.90 7.29 -4.22
N LEU A 80 3.39 8.33 -3.58
CA LEU A 80 3.85 9.69 -3.82
C LEU A 80 5.28 9.88 -3.32
N LYS A 81 5.57 9.44 -2.10
CA LYS A 81 6.92 9.56 -1.49
C LYS A 81 7.97 8.81 -2.28
N ARG A 82 7.65 7.65 -2.80
CA ARG A 82 8.59 6.84 -3.58
C ARG A 82 8.71 7.31 -5.03
N GLY A 83 7.91 8.28 -5.45
CA GLY A 83 7.89 8.74 -6.83
C GLY A 83 7.30 7.73 -7.80
N GLU A 84 6.53 6.78 -7.31
CA GLU A 84 5.86 5.77 -8.14
C GLU A 84 4.75 6.40 -8.97
N LEU A 85 4.00 7.30 -8.36
CA LEU A 85 2.87 7.99 -8.97
C LEU A 85 2.92 9.47 -8.60
N SER A 86 2.69 10.32 -9.59
CA SER A 86 2.57 11.76 -9.37
C SER A 86 1.19 12.12 -8.82
N ARG A 87 1.03 13.38 -8.40
CA ARG A 87 -0.27 13.90 -7.96
C ARG A 87 -1.33 13.68 -9.05
N GLU A 88 -1.01 14.04 -10.28
CA GLU A 88 -1.92 13.91 -11.42
C GLU A 88 -2.25 12.45 -11.71
N GLN A 89 -1.29 11.56 -11.54
CA GLN A 89 -1.51 10.13 -11.74
C GLN A 89 -2.41 9.55 -10.65
N LEU A 90 -2.22 9.95 -9.39
CA LEU A 90 -3.09 9.51 -8.30
C LEU A 90 -4.52 10.02 -8.50
N GLU A 91 -4.68 11.25 -8.94
CA GLU A 91 -6.01 11.79 -9.27
C GLU A 91 -6.65 11.00 -10.39
N ALA A 92 -5.88 10.66 -11.43
CA ALA A 92 -6.37 9.85 -12.55
C ALA A 92 -6.78 8.46 -12.10
N VAL A 93 -6.05 7.85 -11.14
CA VAL A 93 -6.40 6.55 -10.56
C VAL A 93 -7.79 6.62 -9.91
N VAL A 94 -8.04 7.65 -9.10
CA VAL A 94 -9.34 7.79 -8.42
C VAL A 94 -10.46 8.00 -9.42
N VAL A 95 -10.27 8.87 -10.42
CA VAL A 95 -11.27 9.12 -11.45
C VAL A 95 -11.62 7.83 -12.19
N PHE A 96 -10.58 7.09 -12.61
CA PHE A 96 -10.76 5.84 -13.33
C PHE A 96 -11.48 4.78 -12.50
N LEU A 97 -11.00 4.55 -11.28
CA LEU A 97 -11.57 3.52 -10.41
C LEU A 97 -13.03 3.82 -10.04
N THR A 98 -13.37 5.09 -9.86
CA THR A 98 -14.73 5.48 -9.52
C THR A 98 -15.75 4.98 -10.53
N GLN A 99 -15.39 4.90 -11.81
CA GLN A 99 -16.28 4.42 -12.88
C GLN A 99 -16.61 2.93 -12.71
N TYR A 100 -15.75 2.17 -12.05
CA TYR A 100 -15.93 0.73 -11.83
C TYR A 100 -16.47 0.39 -10.45
N ILE A 101 -16.17 1.19 -9.44
CA ILE A 101 -16.56 0.90 -8.04
C ILE A 101 -17.76 1.72 -7.57
N GLY A 102 -18.14 2.75 -8.32
CA GLY A 102 -19.26 3.62 -7.98
C GLY A 102 -18.83 4.86 -7.19
N TYR A 103 -19.65 5.90 -7.26
CA TYR A 103 -19.35 7.18 -6.62
C TYR A 103 -19.33 7.14 -5.09
N PRO A 104 -20.16 6.33 -4.40
CA PRO A 104 -20.05 6.28 -2.94
C PRO A 104 -18.64 5.88 -2.47
N ARG A 105 -18.06 4.83 -3.04
CA ARG A 105 -16.69 4.42 -2.71
C ARG A 105 -15.66 5.34 -3.33
N GLY A 106 -15.90 5.76 -4.57
CA GLY A 106 -15.00 6.69 -5.26
C GLY A 106 -14.87 8.01 -4.52
N SER A 107 -15.96 8.54 -3.97
CA SER A 107 -15.94 9.78 -3.19
C SER A 107 -15.08 9.64 -1.93
N LYS A 108 -15.14 8.49 -1.27
CA LYS A 108 -14.26 8.23 -0.11
C LYS A 108 -12.79 8.27 -0.49
N MET A 109 -12.45 7.63 -1.62
CA MET A 109 -11.07 7.63 -2.11
C MET A 109 -10.62 9.02 -2.54
N PHE A 110 -11.50 9.76 -3.18
CA PHE A 110 -11.26 11.15 -3.58
C PHE A 110 -10.95 12.03 -2.36
N MET A 111 -11.76 11.94 -1.32
CA MET A 111 -11.53 12.72 -0.10
C MET A 111 -10.26 12.30 0.61
N ALA A 112 -9.98 11.00 0.67
CA ALA A 112 -8.76 10.47 1.27
C ALA A 112 -7.52 10.97 0.52
N LEU A 113 -7.56 10.92 -0.81
CA LEU A 113 -6.45 11.40 -1.64
C LEU A 113 -6.22 12.90 -1.44
N ASN A 114 -7.27 13.70 -1.39
CA ASN A 114 -7.14 15.14 -1.19
C ASN A 114 -6.41 15.47 0.11
N LYS A 115 -6.67 14.72 1.19
CA LYS A 115 -5.96 14.89 2.44
C LYS A 115 -4.47 14.57 2.31
N VAL A 116 -4.15 13.47 1.63
CA VAL A 116 -2.76 13.07 1.38
C VAL A 116 -2.04 14.16 0.57
N LEU A 117 -2.65 14.67 -0.48
CA LEU A 117 -2.05 15.69 -1.33
C LEU A 117 -1.87 17.01 -0.59
N ALA A 118 -2.78 17.35 0.32
CA ALA A 118 -2.65 18.54 1.15
C ALA A 118 -1.49 18.42 2.13
N GLU A 119 -1.26 17.24 2.71
CA GLU A 119 -0.10 16.97 3.59
C GLU A 119 1.22 17.14 2.84
N ALA A 120 1.25 16.74 1.59
CA ALA A 120 2.48 16.78 0.78
C ALA A 120 2.84 18.19 0.31
N GLY A 121 1.92 19.11 0.40
CA GLY A 121 2.17 20.52 0.02
C GLY A 121 1.72 20.83 -1.41
#